data_38005f37bade6519e09d9fb5bdfca73e
#
_entry.id   38005f37bade6519e09d9fb5bdfca73e
#
_cell.length_a   1.000
_cell.length_b   1.000
_cell.length_c   1.000
_cell.angle_alpha   90.00
_cell.angle_beta   90.00
_cell.angle_gamma   90.00
#
_symmetry.space_group_name_H-M   'P 1'
#
loop_
_entity.id
_entity.type
_entity.pdbx_description
1 polymer ?
#
loop_
_entity_poly.entity_id
_entity_poly.type
_entity_poly.pdbx_seq_one_letter_code
_entity_poly.pdbx_strand_id
1 'polypeptide(L)'
;MSKGKSFISEIGKYFKENDATSAMNQIMDITRMLNLSEKRLFGEESRCNCKYSQLQVLQLLLLFPCFMIKNAFNYSASSLCGIADCGKDVFYRFLSREDYDWRKILANITTQLWRKTQASTERDANAPVCLMVDDTDYPKRGIQTEMIGKVFSHVEHKMILGFKGLFLGITDGATQMLMDFCLVGEKGKK
;
A
#
# COMPACT_ATOMS: atom_id res chain seq x y z
N MET A 1 -11.43 -5.95 -19.77
CA MET A 1 -10.10 -6.22 -19.17
C MET A 1 -8.94 -5.33 -19.67
N SER A 2 -9.16 -4.26 -20.45
CA SER A 2 -8.05 -3.46 -21.05
C SER A 2 -7.72 -2.13 -20.35
N LYS A 3 -8.66 -1.51 -19.63
CA LYS A 3 -8.43 -0.17 -19.02
C LYS A 3 -7.41 -0.15 -17.88
N GLY A 4 -7.33 -1.17 -17.03
CA GLY A 4 -6.39 -1.19 -15.92
C GLY A 4 -4.91 -1.39 -16.35
N LYS A 5 -4.67 -2.12 -17.45
CA LYS A 5 -3.32 -2.29 -18.00
C LYS A 5 -2.80 -1.00 -18.66
N SER A 6 -3.69 -0.20 -19.27
CA SER A 6 -3.35 1.10 -19.85
C SER A 6 -2.90 2.09 -18.76
N PHE A 7 -3.65 2.21 -17.67
CA PHE A 7 -3.36 3.13 -16.56
C PHE A 7 -2.02 2.82 -15.86
N ILE A 8 -1.75 1.54 -15.55
CA ILE A 8 -0.46 1.11 -14.96
C ILE A 8 0.70 1.37 -15.93
N SER A 9 0.48 1.18 -17.26
CA SER A 9 1.48 1.49 -18.28
C SER A 9 1.77 2.98 -18.40
N GLU A 10 0.76 3.83 -18.26
CA GLU A 10 0.89 5.30 -18.29
C GLU A 10 1.62 5.81 -17.05
N ILE A 11 1.28 5.31 -15.86
CA ILE A 11 2.02 5.59 -14.62
C ILE A 11 3.48 5.14 -14.77
N GLY A 12 3.73 3.94 -15.29
CA GLY A 12 5.08 3.43 -15.51
C GLY A 12 5.88 4.27 -16.52
N LYS A 13 5.25 4.86 -17.53
CA LYS A 13 5.88 5.81 -18.45
C LYS A 13 6.20 7.13 -17.76
N TYR A 14 5.23 7.70 -17.04
CA TYR A 14 5.40 8.94 -16.30
C TYR A 14 6.60 8.88 -15.35
N PHE A 15 6.77 7.78 -14.59
CA PHE A 15 7.88 7.62 -13.67
C PHE A 15 9.19 7.17 -14.32
N LYS A 16 9.18 6.65 -15.56
CA LYS A 16 10.39 6.44 -16.34
C LYS A 16 10.96 7.75 -16.90
N GLU A 17 10.10 8.70 -17.18
CA GLU A 17 10.45 10.02 -17.69
C GLU A 17 10.84 10.98 -16.57
N ASN A 18 10.42 10.70 -15.31
CA ASN A 18 10.78 11.49 -14.14
C ASN A 18 11.92 10.83 -13.38
N ASP A 19 12.89 11.65 -13.01
CA ASP A 19 14.01 11.25 -12.16
C ASP A 19 13.49 10.67 -10.83
N ALA A 20 14.11 9.60 -10.35
CA ALA A 20 13.81 8.97 -9.07
C ALA A 20 13.89 9.96 -7.90
N THR A 21 14.78 10.94 -7.97
CA THR A 21 14.91 12.04 -7.01
C THR A 21 13.65 12.91 -6.99
N SER A 22 13.10 13.24 -8.15
CA SER A 22 11.84 14.01 -8.24
C SER A 22 10.67 13.24 -7.63
N ALA A 23 10.54 11.95 -7.90
CA ALA A 23 9.48 11.11 -7.32
C ALA A 23 9.63 11.00 -5.79
N MET A 24 10.86 10.86 -5.29
CA MET A 24 11.11 10.84 -3.84
C MET A 24 10.77 12.17 -3.17
N ASN A 25 11.10 13.29 -3.79
CA ASN A 25 10.73 14.62 -3.29
C ASN A 25 9.20 14.78 -3.25
N GLN A 26 8.48 14.36 -4.29
CA GLN A 26 7.02 14.40 -4.33
C GLN A 26 6.39 13.58 -3.21
N ILE A 27 6.85 12.33 -2.96
CA ILE A 27 6.29 11.53 -1.86
C ILE A 27 6.63 12.14 -0.49
N MET A 28 7.80 12.74 -0.33
CA MET A 28 8.17 13.47 0.88
C MET A 28 7.26 14.69 1.10
N ASP A 29 6.96 15.45 0.07
CA ASP A 29 6.06 16.61 0.15
C ASP A 29 4.62 16.17 0.46
N ILE A 30 4.14 15.10 -0.15
CA ILE A 30 2.84 14.51 0.17
C ILE A 30 2.79 14.10 1.66
N THR A 31 3.81 13.42 2.17
CA THR A 31 3.84 13.00 3.57
C THR A 31 3.88 14.18 4.54
N ARG A 32 4.58 15.27 4.19
CA ARG A 32 4.55 16.52 4.95
C ARG A 32 3.19 17.20 4.90
N MET A 33 2.61 17.32 3.70
CA MET A 33 1.29 17.91 3.50
C MET A 33 0.20 17.17 4.31
N LEU A 34 0.31 15.85 4.43
CA LEU A 34 -0.59 15.01 5.21
C LEU A 34 -0.22 14.96 6.70
N ASN A 35 0.85 15.66 7.12
CA ASN A 35 1.36 15.64 8.50
C ASN A 35 1.58 14.20 9.03
N LEU A 36 2.20 13.36 8.19
CA LEU A 36 2.54 11.98 8.53
C LEU A 36 3.97 11.96 9.11
N SER A 37 4.08 11.70 10.41
CA SER A 37 5.35 11.49 11.11
C SER A 37 5.49 10.02 11.52
N GLU A 38 6.73 9.59 11.80
CA GLU A 38 7.00 8.24 12.30
C GLU A 38 6.21 7.96 13.58
N LYS A 39 6.24 8.87 14.53
CA LYS A 39 5.48 8.75 15.77
C LYS A 39 3.99 8.56 15.54
N ARG A 40 3.43 9.25 14.53
CA ARG A 40 2.01 9.13 14.21
C ARG A 40 1.66 7.81 13.52
N LEU A 41 2.53 7.31 12.66
CA LEU A 41 2.31 6.09 11.90
C LEU A 41 2.67 4.84 12.70
N PHE A 42 3.83 4.85 13.38
CA PHE A 42 4.40 3.68 14.02
C PHE A 42 4.39 3.75 15.56
N GLY A 43 3.98 4.88 16.14
CA GLY A 43 3.96 5.07 17.59
C GLY A 43 5.30 5.50 18.19
N GLU A 44 6.39 5.38 17.46
CA GLU A 44 7.75 5.72 17.88
C GLU A 44 8.53 6.41 16.76
N GLU A 45 9.63 7.06 17.11
CA GLU A 45 10.58 7.63 16.14
C GLU A 45 11.78 6.70 15.97
N SER A 46 12.36 6.69 14.78
CA SER A 46 13.59 5.93 14.50
C SER A 46 14.72 6.43 15.40
N ARG A 47 15.54 5.50 15.89
CA ARG A 47 16.71 5.85 16.70
C ARG A 47 17.71 6.67 15.88
N CYS A 48 18.40 7.60 16.51
CA CYS A 48 19.34 8.52 15.85
C CYS A 48 20.45 7.83 15.05
N ASN A 49 20.79 6.58 15.37
CA ASN A 49 21.82 5.79 14.68
C ASN A 49 21.30 4.90 13.56
N CYS A 50 20.01 4.98 13.22
CA CYS A 50 19.46 4.25 12.09
C CYS A 50 19.88 4.93 10.78
N LYS A 51 20.50 4.17 9.85
CA LYS A 51 20.86 4.67 8.52
C LYS A 51 19.64 5.12 7.71
N TYR A 52 18.52 4.44 7.88
CA TYR A 52 17.24 4.76 7.21
C TYR A 52 16.13 4.82 8.25
N SER A 53 15.35 5.86 8.19
CA SER A 53 14.19 6.02 9.07
C SER A 53 13.02 5.11 8.61
N GLN A 54 12.13 4.77 9.52
CA GLN A 54 10.93 3.96 9.21
C GLN A 54 10.06 4.64 8.14
N LEU A 55 9.90 5.96 8.25
CA LEU A 55 9.15 6.75 7.27
C LEU A 55 9.81 6.71 5.90
N GLN A 56 11.14 6.82 5.83
CA GLN A 56 11.88 6.74 4.57
C GLN A 56 11.72 5.36 3.90
N VAL A 57 11.78 4.29 4.68
CA VAL A 57 11.55 2.93 4.14
C VAL A 57 10.12 2.78 3.62
N LEU A 58 9.12 3.31 4.34
CA LEU A 58 7.73 3.32 3.86
C LEU A 58 7.58 4.12 2.57
N GLN A 59 8.17 5.31 2.48
CA GLN A 59 8.15 6.15 1.28
C GLN A 59 8.75 5.42 0.07
N LEU A 60 9.87 4.74 0.24
CA LEU A 60 10.48 3.92 -0.81
C LEU A 60 9.55 2.77 -1.24
N LEU A 61 8.93 2.07 -0.29
CA LEU A 61 7.96 0.99 -0.59
C LEU A 61 6.74 1.50 -1.35
N LEU A 62 6.24 2.69 -1.03
CA LEU A 62 5.12 3.32 -1.75
C LEU A 62 5.49 3.64 -3.22
N LEU A 63 6.76 3.86 -3.52
CA LEU A 63 7.25 4.09 -4.87
C LEU A 63 7.49 2.80 -5.67
N PHE A 64 7.53 1.62 -5.05
CA PHE A 64 7.77 0.35 -5.75
C PHE A 64 6.84 0.12 -6.94
N PRO A 65 5.51 0.27 -6.83
CA PRO A 65 4.62 0.12 -7.97
C PRO A 65 4.90 1.13 -9.08
N CYS A 66 5.25 2.37 -8.73
CA CYS A 66 5.55 3.44 -9.69
C CYS A 66 6.78 3.13 -10.53
N PHE A 67 7.79 2.50 -9.93
CA PHE A 67 9.04 2.09 -10.60
C PHE A 67 9.02 0.63 -11.07
N MET A 68 7.85 -0.02 -11.06
CA MET A 68 7.66 -1.41 -11.48
C MET A 68 8.55 -2.41 -10.71
N ILE A 69 8.89 -2.08 -9.47
CA ILE A 69 9.67 -2.95 -8.58
C ILE A 69 8.73 -4.00 -8.00
N LYS A 70 8.89 -5.25 -8.42
CA LYS A 70 7.98 -6.34 -8.03
C LYS A 70 8.16 -6.81 -6.59
N ASN A 71 9.36 -6.70 -6.07
CA ASN A 71 9.71 -7.12 -4.71
C ASN A 71 11.02 -6.46 -4.26
N ALA A 72 11.36 -6.53 -2.98
CA ALA A 72 12.55 -5.94 -2.40
C ALA A 72 13.87 -6.48 -3.00
N PHE A 73 13.88 -7.70 -3.53
CA PHE A 73 15.06 -8.26 -4.21
C PHE A 73 15.43 -7.47 -5.47
N ASN A 74 14.44 -6.96 -6.19
CA ASN A 74 14.66 -6.21 -7.43
C ASN A 74 14.98 -4.72 -7.19
N TYR A 75 15.00 -4.27 -5.94
CA TYR A 75 15.27 -2.88 -5.59
C TYR A 75 16.64 -2.39 -6.06
N SER A 76 17.68 -3.21 -5.86
CA SER A 76 19.07 -2.86 -6.22
C SER A 76 19.28 -2.61 -7.72
N ALA A 77 18.42 -3.16 -8.58
CA ALA A 77 18.44 -2.94 -10.02
C ALA A 77 17.58 -1.74 -10.46
N SER A 78 16.92 -1.06 -9.53
CA SER A 78 16.04 0.09 -9.82
C SER A 78 16.78 1.43 -9.69
N SER A 79 16.25 2.47 -10.33
CA SER A 79 16.75 3.84 -10.17
C SER A 79 16.57 4.39 -8.75
N LEU A 80 15.65 3.85 -7.95
CA LEU A 80 15.48 4.22 -6.55
C LEU A 80 16.68 3.85 -5.68
N CYS A 81 17.46 2.85 -6.06
CA CYS A 81 18.68 2.47 -5.34
C CYS A 81 19.71 3.61 -5.31
N GLY A 82 19.72 4.46 -6.35
CA GLY A 82 20.58 5.65 -6.39
C GLY A 82 20.23 6.72 -5.34
N ILE A 83 19.01 6.70 -4.81
CA ILE A 83 18.57 7.64 -3.76
C ILE A 83 18.91 7.09 -2.36
N ALA A 84 18.69 5.81 -2.15
CA ALA A 84 18.96 5.14 -0.88
C ALA A 84 19.57 3.78 -1.17
N ASP A 85 20.91 3.71 -1.06
CA ASP A 85 21.65 2.46 -1.24
C ASP A 85 21.43 1.54 -0.03
N CYS A 86 20.31 0.82 -0.06
CA CYS A 86 19.93 -0.14 0.95
C CYS A 86 19.67 -1.53 0.34
N GLY A 87 20.06 -2.56 1.08
CA GLY A 87 19.80 -3.95 0.69
C GLY A 87 18.33 -4.35 0.92
N LYS A 88 17.93 -5.43 0.25
CA LYS A 88 16.58 -6.04 0.40
C LYS A 88 16.17 -6.30 1.85
N ASP A 89 17.15 -6.59 2.72
CA ASP A 89 16.91 -6.93 4.12
C ASP A 89 16.33 -5.77 4.94
N VAL A 90 16.56 -4.52 4.52
CA VAL A 90 15.95 -3.33 5.14
C VAL A 90 14.43 -3.40 4.98
N PHE A 91 13.95 -3.70 3.77
CA PHE A 91 12.52 -3.80 3.48
C PHE A 91 11.89 -5.03 4.14
N TYR A 92 12.56 -6.19 4.11
CA TYR A 92 12.03 -7.39 4.76
C TYR A 92 11.92 -7.21 6.27
N ARG A 93 12.94 -6.66 6.94
CA ARG A 93 12.89 -6.36 8.37
C ARG A 93 11.79 -5.35 8.72
N PHE A 94 11.58 -4.35 7.88
CA PHE A 94 10.51 -3.38 8.06
C PHE A 94 9.13 -4.04 7.92
N LEU A 95 8.92 -4.86 6.89
CA LEU A 95 7.65 -5.52 6.62
C LEU A 95 7.33 -6.65 7.59
N SER A 96 8.33 -7.29 8.21
CA SER A 96 8.16 -8.37 9.19
C SER A 96 7.99 -7.88 10.63
N ARG A 97 7.90 -6.58 10.86
CA ARG A 97 7.65 -6.01 12.20
C ARG A 97 6.24 -6.37 12.68
N GLU A 98 6.15 -7.16 13.74
CA GLU A 98 4.88 -7.60 14.35
C GLU A 98 4.22 -6.51 15.20
N ASP A 99 5.00 -5.51 15.64
CA ASP A 99 4.55 -4.38 16.43
C ASP A 99 3.88 -3.28 15.59
N TYR A 100 3.90 -3.40 14.26
CA TYR A 100 3.21 -2.44 13.39
C TYR A 100 1.75 -2.82 13.15
N ASP A 101 0.86 -1.93 13.52
CA ASP A 101 -0.54 -2.03 13.14
C ASP A 101 -0.75 -1.44 11.73
N TRP A 102 -0.58 -2.29 10.72
CA TRP A 102 -0.73 -1.91 9.31
C TRP A 102 -2.10 -1.34 8.96
N ARG A 103 -3.15 -1.82 9.63
CA ARG A 103 -4.51 -1.31 9.43
C ARG A 103 -4.62 0.11 9.95
N LYS A 104 -4.06 0.40 11.13
CA LYS A 104 -4.01 1.74 11.71
C LYS A 104 -3.15 2.69 10.87
N ILE A 105 -2.03 2.21 10.31
CA ILE A 105 -1.18 3.00 9.40
C ILE A 105 -1.99 3.40 8.17
N LEU A 106 -2.67 2.45 7.52
CA LEU A 106 -3.53 2.73 6.37
C LEU A 106 -4.64 3.71 6.73
N ALA A 107 -5.37 3.48 7.83
CA ALA A 107 -6.46 4.35 8.28
C ALA A 107 -5.98 5.79 8.54
N ASN A 108 -4.79 5.97 9.12
CA ASN A 108 -4.19 7.29 9.33
C ASN A 108 -3.91 8.01 8.00
N ILE A 109 -3.29 7.32 7.04
CA ILE A 109 -2.97 7.87 5.72
C ILE A 109 -4.26 8.25 5.00
N THR A 110 -5.21 7.33 4.91
CA THR A 110 -6.48 7.53 4.20
C THR A 110 -7.30 8.65 4.82
N THR A 111 -7.37 8.72 6.16
CA THR A 111 -8.10 9.80 6.84
C THR A 111 -7.52 11.17 6.52
N GLN A 112 -6.19 11.32 6.47
CA GLN A 112 -5.58 12.60 6.11
C GLN A 112 -5.79 12.95 4.63
N LEU A 113 -5.65 11.97 3.75
CA LEU A 113 -5.94 12.14 2.32
C LEU A 113 -7.40 12.55 2.10
N TRP A 114 -8.34 11.84 2.72
CA TRP A 114 -9.76 12.14 2.63
C TRP A 114 -10.07 13.58 3.07
N ARG A 115 -9.54 13.99 4.24
CA ARG A 115 -9.73 15.37 4.74
C ARG A 115 -9.20 16.42 3.77
N LYS A 116 -8.05 16.16 3.14
CA LYS A 116 -7.44 17.09 2.18
C LYS A 116 -8.24 17.17 0.88
N THR A 117 -8.67 16.03 0.34
CA THR A 117 -9.50 16.01 -0.88
C THR A 117 -10.84 16.68 -0.63
N GLN A 118 -11.48 16.45 0.53
CA GLN A 118 -12.72 17.11 0.91
C GLN A 118 -12.56 18.63 1.00
N ALA A 119 -11.44 19.12 1.52
CA ALA A 119 -11.18 20.55 1.68
C ALA A 119 -10.82 21.25 0.36
N SER A 120 -10.35 20.51 -0.65
CA SER A 120 -9.89 21.07 -1.94
C SER A 120 -10.92 21.01 -3.07
N THR A 121 -12.02 20.29 -2.87
CA THR A 121 -13.04 20.09 -3.90
C THR A 121 -14.30 20.88 -3.54
N GLU A 122 -14.79 21.73 -4.46
CA GLU A 122 -16.13 22.29 -4.35
C GLU A 122 -17.13 21.14 -4.47
N ARG A 123 -17.81 20.83 -3.38
CA ARG A 123 -18.74 19.73 -3.29
C ARG A 123 -20.14 20.22 -3.04
N ASP A 124 -21.09 19.49 -3.62
CA ASP A 124 -22.44 19.49 -3.10
C ASP A 124 -22.40 18.88 -1.67
N ALA A 125 -22.76 19.70 -0.67
CA ALA A 125 -22.81 19.27 0.72
C ALA A 125 -23.81 18.10 0.95
N ASN A 126 -24.72 17.88 0.00
CA ASN A 126 -25.71 16.80 0.02
C ASN A 126 -25.26 15.55 -0.77
N ALA A 127 -24.07 15.55 -1.41
CA ALA A 127 -23.60 14.40 -2.14
C ALA A 127 -23.40 13.21 -1.19
N PRO A 128 -23.98 12.04 -1.49
CA PRO A 128 -23.89 10.88 -0.62
C PRO A 128 -22.45 10.36 -0.55
N VAL A 129 -22.02 9.96 0.64
CA VAL A 129 -20.79 9.22 0.86
C VAL A 129 -21.16 7.76 1.09
N CYS A 130 -20.58 6.87 0.30
CA CYS A 130 -20.85 5.44 0.34
C CYS A 130 -19.65 4.66 0.86
N LEU A 131 -19.90 3.62 1.66
CA LEU A 131 -18.91 2.59 1.98
C LEU A 131 -19.04 1.46 0.98
N MET A 132 -17.89 0.96 0.53
CA MET A 132 -17.78 -0.16 -0.41
C MET A 132 -17.04 -1.29 0.29
N VAL A 133 -17.57 -2.51 0.16
CA VAL A 133 -16.88 -3.73 0.61
C VAL A 133 -16.70 -4.62 -0.59
N ASP A 134 -15.47 -5.07 -0.82
CA ASP A 134 -15.14 -5.97 -1.92
C ASP A 134 -14.13 -7.03 -1.47
N ASP A 135 -14.12 -8.18 -2.13
CA ASP A 135 -13.20 -9.25 -1.84
C ASP A 135 -12.31 -9.57 -3.07
N THR A 136 -11.09 -10.01 -2.78
CA THR A 136 -10.11 -10.40 -3.81
C THR A 136 -9.41 -11.68 -3.42
N ASP A 137 -9.26 -12.58 -4.38
CA ASP A 137 -8.57 -13.84 -4.19
C ASP A 137 -7.05 -13.66 -4.31
N TYR A 138 -6.31 -14.18 -3.33
CA TYR A 138 -4.84 -14.24 -3.32
C TYR A 138 -4.37 -15.70 -3.40
N PRO A 139 -4.32 -16.29 -4.60
CA PRO A 139 -3.85 -17.66 -4.75
C PRO A 139 -2.37 -17.78 -4.37
N LYS A 140 -2.03 -18.82 -3.65
CA LYS A 140 -0.67 -19.16 -3.24
C LYS A 140 -0.31 -20.57 -3.68
N ARG A 141 0.99 -20.80 -3.85
CA ARG A 141 1.55 -22.13 -4.12
C ARG A 141 2.27 -22.62 -2.86
N GLY A 142 1.98 -23.88 -2.48
CA GLY A 142 2.56 -24.48 -1.28
C GLY A 142 1.79 -24.17 0.01
N ILE A 143 2.00 -25.02 1.01
CA ILE A 143 1.25 -25.05 2.28
C ILE A 143 2.01 -24.44 3.47
N GLN A 144 3.23 -23.96 3.25
CA GLN A 144 4.11 -23.46 4.34
C GLN A 144 3.80 -22.02 4.77
N THR A 145 2.93 -21.31 4.05
CA THR A 145 2.53 -19.96 4.45
C THR A 145 1.61 -20.03 5.67
N GLU A 146 1.93 -19.28 6.69
CA GLU A 146 1.13 -19.20 7.92
C GLU A 146 -0.33 -18.85 7.59
N MET A 147 -1.26 -19.48 8.31
CA MET A 147 -2.71 -19.31 8.15
C MET A 147 -3.27 -19.58 6.74
N ILE A 148 -2.49 -20.17 5.84
CA ILE A 148 -2.97 -20.49 4.50
C ILE A 148 -4.11 -21.53 4.56
N GLY A 149 -5.14 -21.31 3.78
CA GLY A 149 -6.31 -22.20 3.72
C GLY A 149 -6.81 -22.41 2.31
N LYS A 150 -7.82 -23.27 2.18
CA LYS A 150 -8.62 -23.35 0.96
C LYS A 150 -9.73 -22.31 1.06
N VAL A 151 -9.81 -21.45 0.05
CA VAL A 151 -10.84 -20.41 -0.08
C VAL A 151 -11.60 -20.63 -1.39
N PHE A 152 -12.90 -20.33 -1.40
CA PHE A 152 -13.68 -20.45 -2.63
C PHE A 152 -13.45 -19.19 -3.50
N SER A 153 -13.01 -19.40 -4.73
CA SER A 153 -12.90 -18.35 -5.73
C SER A 153 -14.22 -18.23 -6.51
N HIS A 154 -14.88 -17.09 -6.40
CA HIS A 154 -16.06 -16.79 -7.20
C HIS A 154 -15.74 -16.57 -8.69
N VAL A 155 -14.50 -16.16 -8.99
CA VAL A 155 -14.03 -15.94 -10.36
C VAL A 155 -13.74 -17.26 -11.07
N GLU A 156 -13.09 -18.19 -10.36
CA GLU A 156 -12.72 -19.50 -10.92
C GLU A 156 -13.74 -20.60 -10.64
N HIS A 157 -14.79 -20.31 -9.84
CA HIS A 157 -15.82 -21.24 -9.41
C HIS A 157 -15.29 -22.54 -8.80
N LYS A 158 -14.17 -22.45 -8.06
CA LYS A 158 -13.53 -23.59 -7.40
C LYS A 158 -12.81 -23.20 -6.12
N MET A 159 -12.48 -24.20 -5.32
CA MET A 159 -11.59 -24.02 -4.17
C MET A 159 -10.15 -23.80 -4.62
N ILE A 160 -9.54 -22.71 -4.19
CA ILE A 160 -8.13 -22.40 -4.40
C ILE A 160 -7.39 -22.41 -3.07
N LEU A 161 -6.08 -22.70 -3.10
CA LEU A 161 -5.21 -22.56 -1.95
C LEU A 161 -4.73 -21.09 -1.88
N GLY A 162 -4.96 -20.43 -0.77
CA GLY A 162 -4.57 -19.01 -0.63
C GLY A 162 -5.29 -18.29 0.49
N PHE A 163 -5.46 -17.00 0.30
CA PHE A 163 -6.21 -16.10 1.17
C PHE A 163 -7.27 -15.37 0.36
N LYS A 164 -8.28 -14.91 1.06
CA LYS A 164 -9.24 -13.94 0.55
C LYS A 164 -8.96 -12.61 1.24
N GLY A 165 -8.66 -11.56 0.47
CA GLY A 165 -8.55 -10.21 0.98
C GLY A 165 -9.92 -9.55 0.98
N LEU A 166 -10.37 -9.05 2.12
CA LEU A 166 -11.57 -8.24 2.23
C LEU A 166 -11.14 -6.78 2.40
N PHE A 167 -11.69 -5.91 1.58
CA PHE A 167 -11.33 -4.49 1.53
C PHE A 167 -12.54 -3.62 1.81
N LEU A 168 -12.35 -2.62 2.68
CA LEU A 168 -13.32 -1.58 2.95
C LEU A 168 -12.86 -0.28 2.29
N GLY A 169 -13.66 0.25 1.40
CA GLY A 169 -13.43 1.53 0.74
C GLY A 169 -14.48 2.57 1.09
N ILE A 170 -14.15 3.83 0.86
CA ILE A 170 -15.05 4.98 0.93
C ILE A 170 -15.05 5.70 -0.41
N THR A 171 -16.22 6.16 -0.85
CA THR A 171 -16.37 6.95 -2.07
C THR A 171 -17.44 8.02 -1.91
N ASP A 172 -17.25 9.09 -2.62
CA ASP A 172 -18.21 10.19 -2.79
C ASP A 172 -18.66 10.36 -4.25
N GLY A 173 -18.41 9.34 -5.06
CA GLY A 173 -18.67 9.35 -6.49
C GLY A 173 -17.52 9.90 -7.35
N ALA A 174 -16.74 10.84 -6.84
CA ALA A 174 -15.56 11.40 -7.53
C ALA A 174 -14.25 10.81 -7.05
N THR A 175 -14.14 10.58 -5.75
CA THR A 175 -12.95 10.04 -5.07
C THR A 175 -13.26 8.68 -4.48
N GLN A 176 -12.32 7.75 -4.61
CA GLN A 176 -12.38 6.43 -3.97
C GLN A 176 -11.09 6.19 -3.19
N MET A 177 -11.22 5.77 -1.93
CA MET A 177 -10.06 5.48 -1.07
C MET A 177 -10.26 4.19 -0.29
N LEU A 178 -9.19 3.43 -0.13
CA LEU A 178 -9.15 2.25 0.72
C LEU A 178 -9.03 2.69 2.18
N MET A 179 -9.94 2.24 3.02
CA MET A 179 -10.00 2.58 4.46
C MET A 179 -9.37 1.49 5.32
N ASP A 180 -9.65 0.24 5.01
CA ASP A 180 -9.25 -0.90 5.81
C ASP A 180 -9.16 -2.17 4.98
N PHE A 181 -8.47 -3.18 5.48
CA PHE A 181 -8.36 -4.47 4.85
C PHE A 181 -8.20 -5.58 5.91
N CYS A 182 -8.59 -6.79 5.55
CA CYS A 182 -8.21 -7.98 6.31
C CYS A 182 -7.97 -9.16 5.36
N LEU A 183 -7.16 -10.11 5.82
CA LEU A 183 -6.98 -11.39 5.15
C LEU A 183 -7.84 -12.43 5.85
N VAL A 184 -8.74 -13.04 5.10
CA VAL A 184 -9.63 -14.10 5.58
C VAL A 184 -9.11 -15.43 5.04
N GLY A 185 -8.86 -16.36 5.94
CA GLY A 185 -8.56 -17.75 5.61
C GLY A 185 -9.64 -18.64 6.19
N GLU A 186 -10.16 -19.58 5.40
CA GLU A 186 -11.18 -20.52 5.84
C GLU A 186 -10.62 -21.72 6.64
N LYS A 187 -9.45 -21.59 7.24
CA LYS A 187 -9.07 -22.56 8.27
C LYS A 187 -10.02 -22.37 9.43
N GLY A 188 -11.07 -23.21 9.44
CA GLY A 188 -11.93 -23.31 10.60
C GLY A 188 -11.08 -23.41 11.86
N LYS A 189 -11.36 -22.55 12.83
CA LYS A 189 -10.79 -22.72 14.17
C LYS A 189 -11.15 -24.14 14.61
N LYS A 190 -10.13 -25.00 14.81
CA LYS A 190 -10.31 -26.21 15.59
C LYS A 190 -10.53 -25.81 17.04
#